data_60b62e98c799390953b283350a575120
#
_entry.id   60b62e98c799390953b283350a575120
#
_cell.length_a   1.000
_cell.length_b   1.000
_cell.length_c   1.000
_cell.angle_alpha   90.00
_cell.angle_beta   90.00
_cell.angle_gamma   90.00
#
_symmetry.space_group_name_H-M   'P 1'
#
loop_
_entity.id
_entity.type
_entity.pdbx_description
1 polymer ?
#
loop_
_entity_poly.entity_id
_entity_poly.type
_entity_poly.pdbx_seq_one_letter_code
_entity_poly.pdbx_strand_id
1 'polypeptide(L)'
;YGHNAINYTRTKVNKMLDEIIPYMQSQHWQTVKGDRPLVPVLWPSEFETQLAAQADPNEKMTLAEFVTLIRTRAAAVGLSDPYIVGEEVSRTYNHRSSLVTAGFDALSDYAGAYGGSMSTRGQGPTYASATDNMIAEWDKFLFPDIELVPPMVSGWNNWPRAENDLQWNYQIRFLES
;
A
#
# COMPACT_ATOMS: atom_id res chain seq x y z
N TYR A 1 -16.75 -5.16 12.86
CA TYR A 1 -15.80 -6.20 12.43
C TYR A 1 -14.50 -5.83 13.12
N GLY A 2 -14.13 -6.56 14.19
CA GLY A 2 -12.79 -6.51 14.69
C GLY A 2 -11.88 -6.80 13.50
N HIS A 3 -10.91 -5.94 13.25
CA HIS A 3 -9.82 -6.25 12.35
C HIS A 3 -9.22 -7.55 12.91
N ASN A 4 -9.61 -8.69 12.34
CA ASN A 4 -8.80 -9.88 12.49
C ASN A 4 -7.47 -9.49 11.86
N ALA A 5 -6.53 -9.08 12.70
CA ALA A 5 -5.19 -8.80 12.26
C ALA A 5 -4.76 -10.01 11.44
N ILE A 6 -4.53 -9.80 10.16
CA ILE A 6 -4.02 -10.86 9.32
C ILE A 6 -2.70 -11.21 9.95
N ASN A 7 -2.64 -12.33 10.64
CA ASN A 7 -1.41 -12.77 11.29
C ASN A 7 -0.44 -13.25 10.20
N TYR A 8 0.39 -12.34 9.70
CA TYR A 8 1.41 -12.65 8.71
C TYR A 8 2.52 -13.48 9.36
N THR A 9 2.85 -14.60 8.75
CA THR A 9 3.98 -15.45 9.11
C THR A 9 4.81 -15.72 7.87
N ARG A 10 6.07 -16.12 8.03
CA ARG A 10 6.93 -16.53 6.91
C ARG A 10 6.27 -17.64 6.07
N THR A 11 5.62 -18.60 6.71
CA THR A 11 4.87 -19.66 6.03
C THR A 11 3.75 -19.13 5.17
N LYS A 12 2.94 -18.18 5.70
CA LYS A 12 1.85 -17.58 4.94
C LYS A 12 2.35 -16.72 3.78
N VAL A 13 3.45 -15.97 3.99
CA VAL A 13 4.10 -15.20 2.93
C VAL A 13 4.58 -16.13 1.81
N ASN A 14 5.23 -17.24 2.15
CA ASN A 14 5.66 -18.23 1.16
C ASN A 14 4.48 -18.75 0.34
N LYS A 15 3.39 -19.14 1.00
CA LYS A 15 2.16 -19.60 0.33
C LYS A 15 1.56 -18.53 -0.58
N MET A 16 1.48 -17.29 -0.11
CA MET A 16 0.99 -16.16 -0.92
C MET A 16 1.84 -15.98 -2.18
N LEU A 17 3.16 -16.09 -2.07
CA LEU A 17 4.05 -15.97 -3.22
C LEU A 17 3.92 -17.17 -4.18
N ASP A 18 3.70 -18.39 -3.68
CA ASP A 18 3.40 -19.56 -4.51
C ASP A 18 2.14 -19.35 -5.37
N GLU A 19 1.18 -18.60 -4.84
CA GLU A 19 -0.05 -18.26 -5.57
C GLU A 19 0.15 -17.08 -6.53
N ILE A 20 0.86 -16.00 -6.13
CA ILE A 20 0.97 -14.76 -6.91
C ILE A 20 1.96 -14.88 -8.07
N ILE A 21 3.10 -15.52 -7.88
CA ILE A 21 4.15 -15.60 -8.91
C ILE A 21 3.64 -16.18 -10.26
N PRO A 22 2.81 -17.24 -10.31
CA PRO A 22 2.22 -17.68 -11.55
C PRO A 22 1.35 -16.64 -12.26
N TYR A 23 0.63 -15.79 -11.50
CA TYR A 23 -0.17 -14.72 -12.10
C TYR A 23 0.72 -13.62 -12.69
N MET A 24 1.88 -13.33 -12.07
CA MET A 24 2.84 -12.36 -12.59
C MET A 24 3.40 -12.75 -13.97
N GLN A 25 3.35 -14.04 -14.36
CA GLN A 25 3.71 -14.51 -15.68
C GLN A 25 2.62 -14.28 -16.74
N SER A 26 1.42 -13.88 -16.31
CA SER A 26 0.31 -13.60 -17.22
C SER A 26 0.59 -12.33 -18.03
N GLN A 27 0.25 -12.35 -19.32
CA GLN A 27 0.28 -11.16 -20.18
C GLN A 27 -0.65 -10.01 -19.69
N HIS A 28 -1.54 -10.29 -18.76
CA HIS A 28 -2.46 -9.32 -18.16
C HIS A 28 -1.90 -8.70 -16.88
N TRP A 29 -0.77 -9.19 -16.36
CA TRP A 29 -0.13 -8.55 -15.22
C TRP A 29 0.48 -7.22 -15.65
N GLN A 30 0.25 -6.19 -14.85
CA GLN A 30 0.81 -4.87 -15.16
C GLN A 30 2.32 -4.87 -15.00
N THR A 31 3.01 -4.37 -16.01
CA THR A 31 4.45 -4.13 -15.97
C THR A 31 4.75 -2.63 -16.08
N VAL A 32 5.91 -2.23 -15.55
CA VAL A 32 6.42 -0.84 -15.57
C VAL A 32 7.92 -0.85 -15.86
N LYS A 33 8.47 0.28 -16.24
CA LYS A 33 9.93 0.41 -16.47
C LYS A 33 10.47 -0.66 -17.43
N GLY A 34 9.77 -0.86 -18.54
CA GLY A 34 10.04 -1.91 -19.51
C GLY A 34 9.11 -3.12 -19.27
N ASP A 35 9.62 -4.13 -18.62
CA ASP A 35 8.92 -5.41 -18.40
C ASP A 35 8.88 -5.85 -16.92
N ARG A 36 9.22 -4.96 -16.00
CA ARG A 36 9.23 -5.26 -14.56
C ARG A 36 7.80 -5.45 -14.04
N PRO A 37 7.43 -6.61 -13.47
CA PRO A 37 6.12 -6.80 -12.87
C PRO A 37 5.88 -5.79 -11.73
N LEU A 38 4.74 -5.09 -11.76
CA LEU A 38 4.35 -4.16 -10.70
C LEU A 38 3.78 -4.92 -9.50
N VAL A 39 4.36 -4.72 -8.32
CA VAL A 39 3.94 -5.36 -7.08
C VAL A 39 3.66 -4.31 -6.01
N PRO A 40 2.40 -3.90 -5.83
CA PRO A 40 2.01 -3.05 -4.71
C PRO A 40 1.96 -3.86 -3.41
N VAL A 41 2.52 -3.29 -2.34
CA VAL A 41 2.50 -3.85 -0.99
C VAL A 41 1.75 -2.88 -0.10
N LEU A 42 0.54 -3.26 0.29
CA LEU A 42 -0.30 -2.45 1.15
C LEU A 42 0.20 -2.48 2.59
N TRP A 43 0.38 -1.30 3.17
CA TRP A 43 0.75 -1.08 4.56
C TRP A 43 2.00 -1.85 5.02
N PRO A 44 3.14 -1.64 4.35
CA PRO A 44 4.36 -2.39 4.63
C PRO A 44 4.86 -2.24 6.08
N SER A 45 4.66 -1.11 6.73
CA SER A 45 5.03 -0.90 8.14
C SER A 45 4.27 -1.81 9.11
N GLU A 46 2.96 -1.99 8.89
CA GLU A 46 2.15 -2.91 9.68
C GLU A 46 2.51 -4.37 9.38
N PHE A 47 2.77 -4.67 8.11
CA PHE A 47 3.22 -5.97 7.67
C PHE A 47 4.55 -6.37 8.36
N GLU A 48 5.52 -5.45 8.42
CA GLU A 48 6.78 -5.64 9.12
C GLU A 48 6.56 -5.88 10.62
N THR A 49 5.73 -5.06 11.25
CA THR A 49 5.39 -5.18 12.66
C THR A 49 4.82 -6.57 12.99
N GLN A 50 3.90 -7.05 12.18
CA GLN A 50 3.29 -8.36 12.39
C GLN A 50 4.26 -9.52 12.17
N LEU A 51 5.12 -9.44 11.17
CA LEU A 51 6.15 -10.44 10.92
C LEU A 51 7.20 -10.48 12.04
N ALA A 52 7.58 -9.32 12.58
CA ALA A 52 8.53 -9.23 13.70
C ALA A 52 7.95 -9.76 15.02
N ALA A 53 6.62 -9.60 15.21
CA ALA A 53 5.94 -10.00 16.44
C ALA A 53 5.71 -11.52 16.57
N GLN A 54 6.06 -12.34 15.56
CA GLN A 54 5.86 -13.78 15.63
C GLN A 54 6.63 -14.39 16.80
N ALA A 55 5.97 -15.27 17.55
CA ALA A 55 6.60 -15.96 18.69
C ALA A 55 7.67 -16.96 18.23
N ASP A 56 7.40 -17.69 17.14
CA ASP A 56 8.37 -18.59 16.54
C ASP A 56 9.39 -17.81 15.71
N PRO A 57 10.69 -17.86 16.03
CA PRO A 57 11.73 -17.20 15.26
C PRO A 57 11.76 -17.61 13.77
N ASN A 58 11.35 -18.84 13.44
CA ASN A 58 11.33 -19.33 12.06
C ASN A 58 10.19 -18.70 11.24
N GLU A 59 9.18 -18.17 11.90
CA GLU A 59 8.05 -17.48 11.27
C GLU A 59 8.26 -15.96 11.15
N LYS A 60 9.34 -15.43 11.73
CA LYS A 60 9.75 -14.03 11.57
C LYS A 60 10.32 -13.77 10.17
N MET A 61 10.13 -12.55 9.72
CA MET A 61 10.68 -12.05 8.46
C MET A 61 10.82 -10.52 8.53
N THR A 62 11.87 -9.98 7.95
CA THR A 62 12.01 -8.54 7.73
C THR A 62 11.45 -8.14 6.37
N LEU A 63 11.20 -6.84 6.15
CA LEU A 63 10.82 -6.35 4.82
C LEU A 63 11.91 -6.63 3.78
N ALA A 64 13.18 -6.51 4.14
CA ALA A 64 14.28 -6.80 3.23
C ALA A 64 14.31 -8.28 2.79
N GLU A 65 14.06 -9.21 3.72
CA GLU A 65 13.92 -10.63 3.38
C GLU A 65 12.71 -10.88 2.47
N PHE A 66 11.59 -10.21 2.72
CA PHE A 66 10.39 -10.30 1.89
C PHE A 66 10.65 -9.81 0.47
N VAL A 67 11.25 -8.63 0.29
CA VAL A 67 11.63 -8.07 -1.02
C VAL A 67 12.59 -9.01 -1.75
N THR A 68 13.61 -9.51 -1.05
CA THR A 68 14.57 -10.47 -1.60
C THR A 68 13.88 -11.76 -2.05
N LEU A 69 12.93 -12.24 -1.27
CA LEU A 69 12.19 -13.46 -1.57
C LEU A 69 11.32 -13.32 -2.82
N ILE A 70 10.60 -12.19 -2.98
CA ILE A 70 9.83 -11.90 -4.20
C ILE A 70 10.75 -11.89 -5.41
N ARG A 71 11.84 -11.15 -5.38
CA ARG A 71 12.79 -11.01 -6.49
C ARG A 71 13.41 -12.36 -6.87
N THR A 72 13.82 -13.14 -5.87
CA THR A 72 14.40 -14.47 -6.09
C THR A 72 13.41 -15.40 -6.78
N ARG A 73 12.16 -15.41 -6.32
CA ARG A 73 11.12 -16.27 -6.90
C ARG A 73 10.70 -15.83 -8.30
N ALA A 74 10.59 -14.53 -8.54
CA ALA A 74 10.32 -13.99 -9.88
C ALA A 74 11.44 -14.38 -10.87
N ALA A 75 12.70 -14.21 -10.47
CA ALA A 75 13.84 -14.62 -11.28
C ALA A 75 13.88 -16.12 -11.58
N ALA A 76 13.50 -16.96 -10.60
CA ALA A 76 13.46 -18.41 -10.76
C ALA A 76 12.48 -18.90 -11.85
N VAL A 77 11.48 -18.08 -12.19
CA VAL A 77 10.51 -18.36 -13.26
C VAL A 77 10.74 -17.50 -14.52
N GLY A 78 11.88 -16.82 -14.61
CA GLY A 78 12.28 -16.04 -15.78
C GLY A 78 11.63 -14.67 -15.91
N LEU A 79 11.02 -14.14 -14.84
CA LEU A 79 10.50 -12.77 -14.82
C LEU A 79 11.63 -11.76 -14.61
N SER A 80 11.46 -10.58 -15.17
CA SER A 80 12.28 -9.42 -14.84
C SER A 80 12.14 -9.04 -13.36
N ASP A 81 13.11 -8.31 -12.83
CA ASP A 81 13.12 -7.85 -11.43
C ASP A 81 11.85 -7.05 -11.11
N PRO A 82 11.00 -7.51 -10.16
CA PRO A 82 9.75 -6.83 -9.84
C PRO A 82 9.95 -5.39 -9.38
N TYR A 83 9.07 -4.49 -9.82
CA TYR A 83 8.99 -3.12 -9.33
C TYR A 83 8.05 -3.07 -8.12
N ILE A 84 8.61 -2.91 -6.94
CA ILE A 84 7.89 -3.05 -5.67
C ILE A 84 7.55 -1.67 -5.12
N VAL A 85 6.24 -1.41 -4.93
CA VAL A 85 5.71 -0.13 -4.41
C VAL A 85 5.18 -0.32 -3.01
N GLY A 86 5.65 0.45 -2.06
CA GLY A 86 5.10 0.49 -0.70
C GLY A 86 3.93 1.47 -0.61
N GLU A 87 2.73 0.96 -0.34
CA GLU A 87 1.52 1.77 -0.16
C GLU A 87 1.20 1.92 1.33
N GLU A 88 1.63 3.04 1.94
CA GLU A 88 1.35 3.31 3.34
C GLU A 88 -0.08 3.83 3.55
N VAL A 89 -0.70 3.40 4.63
CA VAL A 89 -2.08 3.80 5.01
C VAL A 89 -2.08 5.05 5.88
N SER A 90 -1.00 5.29 6.58
CA SER A 90 -0.84 6.46 7.44
C SER A 90 0.17 7.44 6.83
N ARG A 91 -0.11 8.74 6.93
CA ARG A 91 0.74 9.86 6.47
C ARG A 91 2.16 9.88 7.07
N THR A 92 2.60 8.81 7.67
CA THR A 92 3.86 8.77 8.37
C THR A 92 4.98 8.47 7.38
N TYR A 93 5.57 9.53 6.84
CA TYR A 93 6.86 9.54 6.15
C TYR A 93 7.98 8.86 6.95
N ASN A 94 7.70 8.49 8.18
CA ASN A 94 8.61 7.86 9.12
C ASN A 94 9.09 6.47 8.65
N HIS A 95 8.36 5.82 7.74
CA HIS A 95 8.72 4.50 7.24
C HIS A 95 9.55 4.52 5.96
N ARG A 96 9.79 5.70 5.36
CA ARG A 96 10.58 5.84 4.13
C ARG A 96 11.94 5.16 4.22
N SER A 97 12.71 5.45 5.27
CA SER A 97 14.05 4.90 5.43
C SER A 97 14.04 3.36 5.55
N SER A 98 13.05 2.79 6.21
CA SER A 98 12.86 1.33 6.27
C SER A 98 12.57 0.75 4.90
N LEU A 99 11.70 1.39 4.10
CA LEU A 99 11.33 0.93 2.77
C LEU A 99 12.51 1.03 1.79
N VAL A 100 13.25 2.14 1.81
CA VAL A 100 14.48 2.30 1.04
C VAL A 100 15.49 1.23 1.41
N THR A 101 15.73 1.02 2.70
CA THR A 101 16.66 0.01 3.21
C THR A 101 16.22 -1.41 2.84
N ALA A 102 14.91 -1.68 2.85
CA ALA A 102 14.35 -2.96 2.44
C ALA A 102 14.42 -3.21 0.94
N GLY A 103 14.66 -2.16 0.14
CA GLY A 103 14.82 -2.27 -1.31
C GLY A 103 13.53 -2.11 -2.10
N PHE A 104 12.55 -1.37 -1.59
CA PHE A 104 11.40 -0.93 -2.38
C PHE A 104 11.85 0.05 -3.47
N ASP A 105 11.20 0.00 -4.62
CA ASP A 105 11.50 0.88 -5.76
C ASP A 105 10.77 2.22 -5.65
N ALA A 106 9.56 2.21 -5.06
CA ALA A 106 8.75 3.42 -4.95
C ALA A 106 7.88 3.42 -3.69
N LEU A 107 7.44 4.63 -3.33
CA LEU A 107 6.42 4.88 -2.32
C LEU A 107 5.11 5.28 -2.98
N SER A 108 4.02 4.92 -2.35
CA SER A 108 2.68 5.44 -2.62
C SER A 108 1.93 5.60 -1.31
N ASP A 109 0.75 6.16 -1.37
CA ASP A 109 -0.15 6.23 -0.22
C ASP A 109 -1.46 5.55 -0.58
N TYR A 110 -1.98 4.76 0.34
CA TYR A 110 -3.27 4.09 0.15
C TYR A 110 -4.42 5.07 0.37
N ALA A 111 -5.18 5.29 -0.69
CA ALA A 111 -6.45 6.02 -0.67
C ALA A 111 -6.43 7.37 0.03
N GLY A 112 -5.27 7.99 0.07
CA GLY A 112 -5.01 9.34 0.54
C GLY A 112 -6.04 9.95 1.47
N ALA A 113 -5.80 9.90 2.75
CA ALA A 113 -6.58 10.71 3.69
C ALA A 113 -6.30 12.22 3.48
N TYR A 114 -6.12 12.64 2.22
CA TYR A 114 -5.57 13.93 1.83
C TYR A 114 -6.56 15.06 1.85
N GLY A 115 -7.66 14.90 2.34
CA GLY A 115 -8.65 15.91 2.21
C GLY A 115 -8.97 16.71 3.45
N GLY A 116 -8.10 16.73 4.43
CA GLY A 116 -8.44 17.40 5.66
C GLY A 116 -9.44 16.62 6.50
N SER A 117 -9.84 17.21 7.61
CA SER A 117 -10.75 16.67 8.60
C SER A 117 -11.92 15.90 7.97
N MET A 118 -12.07 14.65 8.35
CA MET A 118 -13.27 13.88 8.06
C MET A 118 -14.44 14.64 8.68
N SER A 119 -15.24 15.25 7.84
CA SER A 119 -16.32 16.07 8.31
C SER A 119 -17.58 15.24 8.51
N THR A 120 -18.42 15.74 9.38
CA THR A 120 -19.80 15.29 9.52
C THR A 120 -20.52 15.29 8.17
N ARG A 121 -21.49 14.40 8.01
CA ARG A 121 -22.31 14.26 6.80
C ARG A 121 -22.66 15.62 6.19
N GLY A 122 -22.29 15.84 4.95
CA GLY A 122 -22.58 17.06 4.21
C GLY A 122 -21.56 18.20 4.33
N GLN A 123 -20.40 18.00 4.96
CA GLN A 123 -19.34 19.00 5.15
C GLN A 123 -17.96 18.52 4.66
N GLY A 124 -17.91 17.60 3.71
CA GLY A 124 -16.66 17.14 3.11
C GLY A 124 -15.99 18.24 2.26
N PRO A 125 -14.67 18.13 2.02
CA PRO A 125 -14.00 19.04 1.10
C PRO A 125 -14.61 18.93 -0.30
N THR A 126 -14.57 20.02 -1.06
CA THR A 126 -14.87 19.96 -2.49
C THR A 126 -13.83 19.11 -3.22
N TYR A 127 -14.17 18.58 -4.38
CA TYR A 127 -13.21 17.83 -5.20
C TYR A 127 -11.97 18.69 -5.52
N ALA A 128 -12.15 19.97 -5.83
CA ALA A 128 -11.05 20.90 -6.10
C ALA A 128 -10.12 21.02 -4.88
N SER A 129 -10.65 21.27 -3.69
CA SER A 129 -9.82 21.38 -2.49
C SER A 129 -9.15 20.06 -2.09
N ALA A 130 -9.79 18.93 -2.36
CA ALA A 130 -9.19 17.62 -2.17
C ALA A 130 -8.02 17.38 -3.13
N THR A 131 -8.17 17.81 -4.39
CA THR A 131 -7.11 17.72 -5.40
C THR A 131 -5.93 18.61 -5.03
N ASP A 132 -6.17 19.86 -4.63
CA ASP A 132 -5.12 20.80 -4.21
C ASP A 132 -4.34 20.25 -3.01
N ASN A 133 -5.05 19.71 -2.02
CA ASN A 133 -4.43 19.08 -0.87
C ASN A 133 -3.60 17.84 -1.26
N MET A 134 -4.07 17.06 -2.22
CA MET A 134 -3.38 15.88 -2.71
C MET A 134 -2.07 16.25 -3.41
N ILE A 135 -2.09 17.28 -4.25
CA ILE A 135 -0.89 17.82 -4.91
C ILE A 135 0.11 18.33 -3.87
N ALA A 136 -0.36 19.10 -2.88
CA ALA A 136 0.48 19.60 -1.80
C ALA A 136 1.08 18.47 -0.92
N GLU A 137 0.39 17.33 -0.81
CA GLU A 137 0.96 16.16 -0.14
C GLU A 137 2.02 15.49 -1.02
N TRP A 138 1.80 15.35 -2.34
CA TRP A 138 2.81 14.75 -3.22
C TRP A 138 4.16 15.43 -3.13
N ASP A 139 4.18 16.76 -3.04
CA ASP A 139 5.42 17.52 -2.89
C ASP A 139 6.23 17.12 -1.65
N LYS A 140 5.56 16.65 -0.59
CA LYS A 140 6.21 16.16 0.64
C LYS A 140 6.84 14.78 0.47
N PHE A 141 6.45 14.02 -0.55
CA PHE A 141 6.97 12.69 -0.86
C PHE A 141 8.05 12.68 -1.96
N LEU A 142 8.42 13.84 -2.48
CA LEU A 142 9.50 13.94 -3.46
C LEU A 142 10.86 13.76 -2.77
N PHE A 143 11.31 12.53 -2.71
CA PHE A 143 12.60 12.18 -2.13
C PHE A 143 13.61 11.79 -3.22
N PRO A 144 14.92 12.12 -3.04
CA PRO A 144 15.92 11.83 -4.06
C PRO A 144 16.30 10.34 -4.15
N ASP A 145 15.97 9.54 -3.17
CA ASP A 145 16.42 8.15 -2.97
C ASP A 145 15.33 7.09 -3.20
N ILE A 146 14.10 7.51 -3.47
CA ILE A 146 13.00 6.60 -3.80
C ILE A 146 11.98 7.31 -4.69
N GLU A 147 11.41 6.59 -5.64
CA GLU A 147 10.40 7.15 -6.53
C GLU A 147 9.07 7.34 -5.81
N LEU A 148 8.26 8.29 -6.28
CA LEU A 148 6.87 8.45 -5.88
C LEU A 148 5.95 7.92 -6.97
N VAL A 149 5.03 7.04 -6.60
CA VAL A 149 3.85 6.71 -7.39
C VAL A 149 2.67 7.47 -6.79
N PRO A 150 2.29 8.62 -7.36
CA PRO A 150 1.27 9.47 -6.76
C PRO A 150 -0.10 8.79 -6.85
N PRO A 151 -0.81 8.60 -5.72
CA PRO A 151 -2.17 8.10 -5.77
C PRO A 151 -3.10 9.16 -6.33
N MET A 152 -4.07 8.75 -7.14
CA MET A 152 -5.15 9.60 -7.61
C MET A 152 -6.47 9.07 -7.07
N VAL A 153 -7.20 9.92 -6.36
CA VAL A 153 -8.50 9.58 -5.82
C VAL A 153 -9.58 10.33 -6.58
N SER A 154 -10.39 9.62 -7.35
CA SER A 154 -11.52 10.20 -8.09
C SER A 154 -12.76 10.44 -7.20
N GLY A 155 -12.78 9.85 -6.02
CA GLY A 155 -13.85 9.97 -5.04
C GLY A 155 -13.94 8.71 -4.17
N TRP A 156 -14.58 8.84 -3.04
CA TRP A 156 -14.84 7.73 -2.13
C TRP A 156 -16.22 7.84 -1.54
N ASN A 157 -17.06 6.86 -1.81
CA ASN A 157 -18.36 6.74 -1.17
C ASN A 157 -18.34 5.65 -0.10
N ASN A 158 -18.37 6.06 1.14
CA ASN A 158 -18.38 5.14 2.29
C ASN A 158 -19.81 4.79 2.76
N TRP A 159 -20.83 5.28 2.08
CA TRP A 159 -22.23 5.11 2.44
C TRP A 159 -22.64 3.65 2.66
N PRO A 160 -22.26 2.70 1.78
CA PRO A 160 -22.63 1.29 1.97
C PRO A 160 -22.06 0.67 3.26
N ARG A 161 -20.92 1.18 3.75
CA ARG A 161 -20.36 0.75 5.03
C ARG A 161 -21.04 1.43 6.19
N ALA A 162 -21.36 2.72 6.06
CA ALA A 162 -22.05 3.49 7.08
C ALA A 162 -23.47 2.98 7.36
N GLU A 163 -24.16 2.43 6.38
CA GLU A 163 -25.48 1.82 6.54
C GLU A 163 -25.45 0.53 7.37
N ASN A 164 -24.35 -0.21 7.31
CA ASN A 164 -24.19 -1.50 7.96
C ASN A 164 -23.41 -1.45 9.28
N ASP A 165 -22.69 -0.36 9.53
CA ASP A 165 -21.88 -0.21 10.73
C ASP A 165 -21.89 1.24 11.22
N LEU A 166 -22.54 1.48 12.36
CA LEU A 166 -22.64 2.80 12.99
C LEU A 166 -21.29 3.42 13.35
N GLN A 167 -20.21 2.65 13.41
CA GLN A 167 -18.87 3.17 13.68
C GLN A 167 -18.29 3.93 12.49
N TRP A 168 -18.81 3.74 11.28
CA TRP A 168 -18.35 4.39 10.06
C TRP A 168 -19.24 5.55 9.62
N ASN A 169 -20.02 6.08 10.50
CA ASN A 169 -21.19 6.95 10.27
C ASN A 169 -20.90 8.34 9.66
N TYR A 170 -19.68 8.67 9.26
CA TYR A 170 -19.36 10.08 8.97
C TYR A 170 -18.49 10.32 7.75
N GLN A 171 -18.38 9.40 6.82
CA GLN A 171 -17.38 9.56 5.76
C GLN A 171 -17.97 9.60 4.36
N ILE A 172 -18.66 10.68 4.05
CA ILE A 172 -18.73 11.16 2.68
C ILE A 172 -17.50 12.06 2.50
N ARG A 173 -16.53 11.64 1.71
CA ARG A 173 -15.27 12.38 1.55
C ARG A 173 -15.34 13.47 0.49
N PHE A 174 -16.32 13.44 -0.40
CA PHE A 174 -16.47 14.43 -1.45
C PHE A 174 -17.95 14.82 -1.58
N LEU A 175 -18.20 16.09 -1.58
CA LEU A 175 -19.46 16.64 -2.03
C LEU A 175 -19.30 16.96 -3.51
N GLU A 176 -20.17 16.41 -4.33
CA GLU A 176 -20.36 16.92 -5.68
C GLU A 176 -20.93 18.34 -5.54
N SER A 177 -20.26 19.30 -6.20
CA SER A 177 -20.72 20.69 -6.31
C SER A 177 -21.66 20.82 -7.50
#